data_fc668b33ed514b2b15c6ebf5ac33ebab
#
_entry.id   fc668b33ed514b2b15c6ebf5ac33ebab
#
_cell.length_a   1.000
_cell.length_b   1.000
_cell.length_c   1.000
_cell.angle_alpha   90.00
_cell.angle_beta   90.00
_cell.angle_gamma   90.00
#
_symmetry.space_group_name_H-M   'P 1'
#
loop_
_entity.id
_entity.type
_entity.pdbx_description
1 polymer ?
#
loop_
_entity_poly.entity_id
_entity_poly.type
_entity_poly.pdbx_seq_one_letter_code
_entity_poly.pdbx_strand_id
1 'polypeptide(L)'
;MKIPVDKSRIPSGVSLFDKITSVEIEKEDLFKLGISKHEVPAEHVLETDYLYLLSKVSAYIQLYSDFITVNGNQIVNCSTDDRVMKDVSEIVGIALGLKLTIDCFGIRQENISKIPPPASKQKYLDYKFAHKRKNIELETKGTTSKYISKFI
;
A
#
# COMPACT_ATOMS: atom_id res chain seq x y z
N MET A 1 -1.71 14.33 1.59
CA MET A 1 -0.24 14.38 1.81
C MET A 1 0.51 13.97 0.56
N LYS A 2 1.73 14.47 0.40
CA LYS A 2 2.54 14.23 -0.78
C LYS A 2 3.85 13.56 -0.38
N ILE A 3 4.02 12.30 -0.77
CA ILE A 3 5.15 11.46 -0.39
C ILE A 3 6.12 11.35 -1.57
N PRO A 4 7.39 11.74 -1.43
CA PRO A 4 8.37 11.64 -2.51
C PRO A 4 8.68 10.19 -2.87
N VAL A 5 8.93 9.94 -4.16
CA VAL A 5 9.35 8.63 -4.66
C VAL A 5 10.87 8.62 -4.81
N ASP A 6 11.54 7.76 -4.05
CA ASP A 6 12.98 7.52 -4.23
C ASP A 6 13.22 6.60 -5.44
N LYS A 7 13.87 7.14 -6.45
CA LYS A 7 14.18 6.45 -7.69
C LYS A 7 15.61 5.87 -7.74
N SER A 8 16.37 6.02 -6.69
CA SER A 8 17.80 5.63 -6.66
C SER A 8 18.04 4.14 -6.96
N ARG A 9 17.03 3.29 -6.74
CA ARG A 9 17.06 1.84 -6.97
C ARG A 9 16.30 1.38 -8.21
N ILE A 10 15.75 2.29 -9.00
CA ILE A 10 15.05 1.95 -10.24
C ILE A 10 16.11 1.80 -11.33
N PRO A 11 16.16 0.66 -12.06
CA PRO A 11 17.10 0.50 -13.15
C PRO A 11 16.94 1.59 -14.21
N SER A 12 18.05 2.10 -14.73
CA SER A 12 18.05 3.08 -15.81
C SER A 12 17.32 2.54 -17.03
N GLY A 13 16.44 3.34 -17.63
CA GLY A 13 15.64 2.97 -18.81
C GLY A 13 14.22 2.50 -18.52
N VAL A 14 13.77 2.48 -17.28
CA VAL A 14 12.36 2.26 -16.93
C VAL A 14 11.62 3.59 -16.96
N SER A 15 11.26 4.06 -18.15
CA SER A 15 10.63 5.38 -18.38
C SER A 15 9.27 5.58 -17.68
N LEU A 16 8.64 4.50 -17.23
CA LEU A 16 7.35 4.53 -16.57
C LEU A 16 7.37 5.41 -15.30
N PHE A 17 8.45 5.37 -14.55
CA PHE A 17 8.61 6.10 -13.29
C PHE A 17 9.22 7.50 -13.46
N ASP A 18 9.69 7.85 -14.67
CA ASP A 18 10.40 9.12 -14.89
C ASP A 18 9.56 10.35 -14.57
N LYS A 19 8.25 10.26 -14.85
CA LYS A 19 7.30 11.36 -14.67
C LYS A 19 6.75 11.48 -13.25
N ILE A 20 6.88 10.44 -12.41
CA ILE A 20 6.32 10.43 -11.07
C ILE A 20 7.43 10.78 -10.08
N THR A 21 7.28 11.92 -9.41
CA THR A 21 8.21 12.38 -8.37
C THR A 21 7.67 12.19 -6.96
N SER A 22 6.36 12.00 -6.84
CA SER A 22 5.68 11.84 -5.56
C SER A 22 4.36 11.11 -5.74
N VAL A 23 3.91 10.46 -4.66
CA VAL A 23 2.56 9.91 -4.51
C VAL A 23 1.74 10.87 -3.66
N GLU A 24 0.57 11.25 -4.14
CA GLU A 24 -0.38 12.08 -3.40
C GLU A 24 -1.51 11.20 -2.87
N ILE A 25 -1.71 11.18 -1.55
CA ILE A 25 -2.67 10.31 -0.90
C ILE A 25 -3.20 10.97 0.38
N GLU A 26 -4.50 10.83 0.63
CA GLU A 26 -5.11 11.24 1.88
C GLU A 26 -4.93 10.16 2.96
N LYS A 27 -4.96 10.56 4.24
CA LYS A 27 -4.74 9.64 5.37
C LYS A 27 -5.79 8.51 5.39
N GLU A 28 -7.03 8.84 5.12
CA GLU A 28 -8.14 7.89 5.03
C GLU A 28 -7.94 6.88 3.90
N ASP A 29 -7.38 7.30 2.78
CA ASP A 29 -7.13 6.42 1.64
C ASP A 29 -5.96 5.46 1.89
N LEU A 30 -5.03 5.78 2.79
CA LEU A 30 -4.03 4.83 3.26
C LEU A 30 -4.69 3.58 3.85
N PHE A 31 -5.69 3.76 4.72
CA PHE A 31 -6.38 2.65 5.33
C PHE A 31 -7.26 1.91 4.32
N LYS A 32 -8.00 2.63 3.49
CA LYS A 32 -8.84 2.00 2.44
C LYS A 32 -8.02 1.14 1.50
N LEU A 33 -6.93 1.67 0.94
CA LEU A 33 -6.07 0.93 0.02
C LEU A 33 -5.32 -0.20 0.72
N GLY A 34 -4.72 0.07 1.88
CA GLY A 34 -3.91 -0.90 2.61
C GLY A 34 -4.73 -2.10 3.07
N ILE A 35 -5.91 -1.87 3.64
CA ILE A 35 -6.73 -2.93 4.22
C ILE A 35 -7.57 -3.62 3.15
N SER A 36 -8.26 -2.85 2.29
CA SER A 36 -9.19 -3.44 1.32
C SER A 36 -8.50 -4.41 0.37
N LYS A 37 -7.29 -4.09 -0.08
CA LYS A 37 -6.54 -4.97 -0.98
C LYS A 37 -5.81 -6.11 -0.28
N HIS A 38 -5.51 -5.95 1.01
CA HIS A 38 -4.91 -7.02 1.79
C HIS A 38 -5.91 -8.12 2.15
N GLU A 39 -7.13 -7.73 2.50
CA GLU A 39 -8.13 -8.64 3.09
C GLU A 39 -9.09 -9.26 2.07
N VAL A 40 -9.53 -8.49 1.06
CA VAL A 40 -10.57 -8.93 0.12
C VAL A 40 -10.07 -8.88 -1.33
N PRO A 41 -10.01 -10.01 -2.03
CA PRO A 41 -9.75 -10.04 -3.46
C PRO A 41 -10.84 -9.28 -4.24
N ALA A 42 -10.46 -8.48 -5.24
CA ALA A 42 -11.39 -7.65 -6.01
C ALA A 42 -12.49 -8.45 -6.73
N GLU A 43 -12.18 -9.68 -7.11
CA GLU A 43 -13.07 -10.60 -7.85
C GLU A 43 -14.20 -11.22 -7.00
N HIS A 44 -14.22 -11.00 -5.68
CA HIS A 44 -15.16 -11.62 -4.73
C HIS A 44 -15.91 -10.63 -3.86
N VAL A 45 -15.97 -9.35 -4.24
CA VAL A 45 -16.68 -8.34 -3.46
C VAL A 45 -18.18 -8.46 -3.70
N LEU A 46 -18.85 -9.29 -2.89
CA LEU A 46 -20.28 -9.28 -2.73
C LEU A 46 -20.70 -8.10 -1.83
N GLU A 47 -21.98 -7.72 -1.87
CA GLU A 47 -22.51 -6.62 -1.06
C GLU A 47 -22.25 -6.81 0.44
N THR A 48 -22.38 -8.05 0.94
CA THR A 48 -22.05 -8.44 2.32
C THR A 48 -20.58 -8.24 2.64
N ASP A 49 -19.69 -8.54 1.71
CA ASP A 49 -18.24 -8.35 1.87
C ASP A 49 -17.87 -6.88 1.89
N TYR A 50 -18.60 -6.04 1.14
CA TYR A 50 -18.43 -4.60 1.17
C TYR A 50 -18.73 -4.00 2.54
N LEU A 51 -19.84 -4.37 3.17
CA LEU A 51 -20.19 -3.91 4.52
C LEU A 51 -19.19 -4.39 5.57
N TYR A 52 -18.77 -5.64 5.48
CA TYR A 52 -17.72 -6.20 6.33
C TYR A 52 -16.41 -5.42 6.16
N LEU A 53 -15.99 -5.19 4.92
CA LEU A 53 -14.78 -4.44 4.61
C LEU A 53 -14.84 -3.01 5.13
N LEU A 54 -15.98 -2.34 4.96
CA LEU A 54 -16.19 -0.98 5.45
C LEU A 54 -16.09 -0.91 6.97
N SER A 55 -16.70 -1.85 7.69
CA SER A 55 -16.60 -1.98 9.14
C SER A 55 -15.16 -2.21 9.59
N LYS A 56 -14.43 -3.05 8.88
CA LYS A 56 -13.04 -3.36 9.16
C LYS A 56 -12.13 -2.15 8.93
N VAL A 57 -12.28 -1.47 7.81
CA VAL A 57 -11.53 -0.22 7.53
C VAL A 57 -11.80 0.82 8.62
N SER A 58 -13.05 1.00 9.02
CA SER A 58 -13.41 1.94 10.08
C SER A 58 -12.76 1.58 11.42
N ALA A 59 -12.77 0.30 11.79
CA ALA A 59 -12.11 -0.18 13.01
C ALA A 59 -10.59 0.07 12.97
N TYR A 60 -9.94 -0.18 11.85
CA TYR A 60 -8.50 0.07 11.71
C TYR A 60 -8.16 1.56 11.72
N ILE A 61 -9.00 2.42 11.12
CA ILE A 61 -8.85 3.87 11.24
C ILE A 61 -8.88 4.29 12.71
N GLN A 62 -9.83 3.79 13.48
CA GLN A 62 -9.94 4.08 14.91
C GLN A 62 -8.74 3.57 15.72
N LEU A 63 -8.25 2.36 15.41
CA LEU A 63 -7.15 1.74 16.15
C LEU A 63 -5.77 2.33 15.80
N TYR A 64 -5.54 2.65 14.54
CA TYR A 64 -4.19 2.96 14.05
C TYR A 64 -3.99 4.41 13.61
N SER A 65 -5.05 5.20 13.48
CA SER A 65 -4.94 6.58 12.99
C SER A 65 -4.01 7.44 13.86
N ASP A 66 -4.03 7.24 15.18
CA ASP A 66 -3.22 7.99 16.13
C ASP A 66 -1.74 7.62 16.08
N PHE A 67 -1.42 6.43 15.56
CA PHE A 67 -0.04 5.99 15.38
C PHE A 67 0.60 6.49 14.08
N ILE A 68 -0.16 7.12 13.19
CA ILE A 68 0.33 7.64 11.93
C ILE A 68 0.33 9.17 12.01
N THR A 69 1.52 9.74 11.99
CA THR A 69 1.72 11.19 11.90
C THR A 69 2.35 11.55 10.57
N VAL A 70 1.86 12.62 9.96
CA VAL A 70 2.45 13.18 8.74
C VAL A 70 3.31 14.38 9.15
N ASN A 71 4.60 14.28 8.89
CA ASN A 71 5.54 15.36 9.16
C ASN A 71 6.21 15.77 7.84
N GLY A 72 5.73 16.85 7.25
CA GLY A 72 6.15 17.29 5.93
C GLY A 72 5.88 16.22 4.86
N ASN A 73 6.95 15.66 4.30
CA ASN A 73 6.91 14.63 3.27
C ASN A 73 7.09 13.20 3.81
N GLN A 74 7.01 13.03 5.11
CA GLN A 74 7.24 11.74 5.76
C GLN A 74 6.00 11.24 6.48
N ILE A 75 5.80 9.94 6.43
CA ILE A 75 4.84 9.23 7.28
C ILE A 75 5.63 8.62 8.42
N VAL A 76 5.29 9.01 9.64
CA VAL A 76 5.94 8.54 10.85
C VAL A 76 5.00 7.61 11.59
N ASN A 77 5.47 6.43 11.91
CA ASN A 77 4.80 5.50 12.80
C ASN A 77 5.25 5.79 14.23
N CYS A 78 4.33 6.29 15.06
CA CYS A 78 4.59 6.70 16.44
C CYS A 78 4.32 5.57 17.45
N SER A 79 4.00 4.36 17.01
CA SER A 79 3.78 3.23 17.92
C SER A 79 5.08 2.80 18.61
N THR A 80 4.96 2.46 19.90
CA THR A 80 6.01 1.83 20.70
C THR A 80 5.84 0.30 20.83
N ASP A 81 4.67 -0.21 20.43
CA ASP A 81 4.40 -1.65 20.39
C ASP A 81 4.85 -2.24 19.04
N ASP A 82 5.71 -3.26 19.10
CA ASP A 82 6.31 -3.85 17.89
C ASP A 82 5.27 -4.47 16.94
N ARG A 83 4.16 -5.01 17.46
CA ARG A 83 3.09 -5.60 16.63
C ARG A 83 2.33 -4.52 15.90
N VAL A 84 1.88 -3.50 16.64
CA VAL A 84 1.20 -2.34 16.06
C VAL A 84 2.09 -1.64 15.05
N MET A 85 3.37 -1.47 15.36
CA MET A 85 4.36 -0.87 14.46
C MET A 85 4.46 -1.64 13.14
N LYS A 86 4.49 -2.97 13.21
CA LYS A 86 4.54 -3.85 12.03
C LYS A 86 3.27 -3.73 11.20
N ASP A 87 2.10 -3.85 11.84
CA ASP A 87 0.80 -3.78 11.15
C ASP A 87 0.59 -2.44 10.45
N VAL A 88 0.87 -1.35 11.14
CA VAL A 88 0.78 0.01 10.56
C VAL A 88 1.74 0.17 9.39
N SER A 89 2.97 -0.32 9.50
CA SER A 89 3.97 -0.23 8.43
C SER A 89 3.57 -1.03 7.21
N GLU A 90 2.98 -2.20 7.40
CA GLU A 90 2.46 -3.04 6.33
C GLU A 90 1.30 -2.36 5.60
N ILE A 91 0.31 -1.85 6.33
CA ILE A 91 -0.84 -1.12 5.77
C ILE A 91 -0.36 0.08 4.93
N VAL A 92 0.54 0.89 5.48
CA VAL A 92 1.09 2.06 4.79
C VAL A 92 1.88 1.66 3.54
N GLY A 93 2.71 0.63 3.64
CA GLY A 93 3.51 0.12 2.53
C GLY A 93 2.64 -0.39 1.38
N ILE A 94 1.61 -1.17 1.68
CA ILE A 94 0.63 -1.66 0.70
C ILE A 94 -0.09 -0.49 0.05
N ALA A 95 -0.61 0.44 0.83
CA ALA A 95 -1.35 1.59 0.32
C ALA A 95 -0.53 2.46 -0.63
N LEU A 96 0.69 2.80 -0.24
CA LEU A 96 1.60 3.61 -1.07
C LEU A 96 2.03 2.86 -2.33
N GLY A 97 2.33 1.57 -2.24
CA GLY A 97 2.69 0.73 -3.39
C GLY A 97 1.55 0.63 -4.40
N LEU A 98 0.32 0.41 -3.94
CA LEU A 98 -0.87 0.36 -4.78
C LEU A 98 -1.18 1.73 -5.38
N LYS A 99 -1.11 2.81 -4.61
CA LYS A 99 -1.33 4.17 -5.11
C LYS A 99 -0.31 4.56 -6.18
N LEU A 100 0.97 4.28 -5.94
CA LEU A 100 2.03 4.49 -6.92
C LEU A 100 1.74 3.71 -8.21
N THR A 101 1.31 2.46 -8.11
CA THR A 101 0.95 1.62 -9.25
C THR A 101 -0.21 2.21 -10.04
N ILE A 102 -1.27 2.64 -9.35
CA ILE A 102 -2.43 3.29 -9.96
C ILE A 102 -1.99 4.53 -10.75
N ASP A 103 -1.17 5.38 -10.14
CA ASP A 103 -0.71 6.63 -10.74
C ASP A 103 0.26 6.37 -11.92
N CYS A 104 1.16 5.40 -11.80
CA CYS A 104 2.11 5.04 -12.85
C CYS A 104 1.45 4.46 -14.10
N PHE A 105 0.48 3.59 -13.91
CA PHE A 105 -0.14 2.85 -15.02
C PHE A 105 -1.45 3.46 -15.50
N GLY A 106 -1.99 4.47 -14.80
CA GLY A 106 -3.29 5.07 -15.13
C GLY A 106 -4.44 4.06 -15.04
N ILE A 107 -4.36 3.10 -14.11
CA ILE A 107 -5.36 2.06 -13.91
C ILE A 107 -6.27 2.40 -12.74
N ARG A 108 -7.43 1.76 -12.69
CA ARG A 108 -8.35 1.89 -11.56
C ARG A 108 -8.01 0.86 -10.49
N GLN A 109 -8.35 1.17 -9.25
CA GLN A 109 -8.14 0.30 -8.09
C GLN A 109 -8.80 -1.08 -8.27
N GLU A 110 -10.01 -1.14 -8.82
CA GLU A 110 -10.76 -2.37 -9.06
C GLU A 110 -10.08 -3.33 -10.05
N ASN A 111 -9.17 -2.82 -10.89
CA ASN A 111 -8.42 -3.64 -11.85
C ASN A 111 -7.22 -4.36 -11.24
N ILE A 112 -6.91 -4.09 -9.98
CA ILE A 112 -5.82 -4.74 -9.25
C ILE A 112 -6.42 -5.87 -8.41
N SER A 113 -5.98 -7.09 -8.65
CA SER A 113 -6.40 -8.28 -7.90
C SER A 113 -5.27 -8.78 -7.01
N LYS A 114 -5.62 -9.29 -5.84
CA LYS A 114 -4.68 -10.01 -4.98
C LYS A 114 -4.36 -11.38 -5.60
N ILE A 115 -3.10 -11.78 -5.58
CA ILE A 115 -2.69 -13.13 -6.01
C ILE A 115 -2.93 -14.07 -4.82
N PRO A 116 -3.76 -15.12 -4.98
CA PRO A 116 -3.95 -16.08 -3.92
C PRO A 116 -2.65 -16.85 -3.63
N PRO A 117 -2.37 -17.17 -2.36
CA PRO A 117 -1.18 -17.95 -2.03
C PRO A 117 -1.22 -19.31 -2.76
N PRO A 118 -0.12 -19.71 -3.41
CA PRO A 118 -0.05 -21.00 -4.07
C PRO A 118 -0.10 -22.15 -3.06
N ALA A 119 -0.61 -23.31 -3.47
CA ALA A 119 -0.64 -24.52 -2.65
C ALA A 119 0.77 -25.04 -2.30
N SER A 120 1.79 -24.64 -3.03
CA SER A 120 3.19 -24.99 -2.80
C SER A 120 3.95 -23.82 -2.16
N LYS A 121 5.11 -24.12 -1.51
CA LYS A 121 5.99 -23.08 -0.94
C LYS A 121 6.71 -22.21 -1.99
N GLN A 122 6.14 -22.08 -3.18
CA GLN A 122 6.68 -21.23 -4.23
C GLN A 122 6.56 -19.75 -3.85
N LYS A 123 7.59 -18.98 -4.19
CA LYS A 123 7.52 -17.51 -4.06
C LYS A 123 6.51 -16.97 -5.06
N TYR A 124 5.64 -16.08 -4.63
CA TYR A 124 4.66 -15.39 -5.45
C TYR A 124 4.62 -13.91 -5.05
N LEU A 125 4.13 -13.07 -5.94
CA LEU A 125 3.96 -11.65 -5.69
C LEU A 125 2.56 -11.37 -5.11
N ASP A 126 2.36 -10.19 -4.53
CA ASP A 126 1.13 -9.88 -3.77
C ASP A 126 -0.07 -9.60 -4.66
N TYR A 127 0.14 -8.90 -5.76
CA TYR A 127 -0.93 -8.37 -6.62
C TYR A 127 -0.64 -8.56 -8.09
N LYS A 128 -1.70 -8.57 -8.91
CA LYS A 128 -1.63 -8.61 -10.38
C LYS A 128 -2.64 -7.67 -11.00
N PHE A 129 -2.34 -7.17 -12.19
CA PHE A 129 -3.24 -6.40 -13.03
C PHE A 129 -2.84 -6.52 -14.51
N ALA A 130 -3.79 -6.25 -15.42
CA ALA A 130 -3.54 -6.21 -16.85
C ALA A 130 -3.26 -4.79 -17.30
N HIS A 131 -2.20 -4.59 -18.09
CA HIS A 131 -1.90 -3.32 -18.74
C HIS A 131 -1.32 -3.56 -20.13
N LYS A 132 -1.90 -2.92 -21.17
CA LYS A 132 -1.46 -3.03 -22.58
C LYS A 132 -1.23 -4.48 -23.03
N ARG A 133 -2.20 -5.37 -22.76
CA ARG A 133 -2.18 -6.81 -23.07
C ARG A 133 -1.09 -7.62 -22.35
N LYS A 134 -0.49 -7.08 -21.30
CA LYS A 134 0.47 -7.78 -20.44
C LYS A 134 -0.09 -7.94 -19.05
N ASN A 135 0.15 -9.09 -18.42
CA ASN A 135 -0.08 -9.27 -17.00
C ASN A 135 1.14 -8.74 -16.24
N ILE A 136 0.91 -7.88 -15.28
CA ILE A 136 1.92 -7.30 -14.42
C ILE A 136 1.66 -7.79 -13.00
N GLU A 137 2.69 -8.28 -12.36
CA GLU A 137 2.66 -8.68 -10.96
C GLU A 137 3.46 -7.69 -10.12
N LEU A 138 2.99 -7.45 -8.91
CA LEU A 138 3.50 -6.44 -8.00
C LEU A 138 3.71 -7.03 -6.61
N GLU A 139 4.83 -6.71 -5.98
CA GLU A 139 5.07 -6.91 -4.55
C GLU A 139 5.10 -5.55 -3.84
N THR A 140 4.45 -5.46 -2.68
CA THR A 140 4.44 -4.27 -1.84
C THR A 140 5.06 -4.58 -0.49
N LYS A 141 5.93 -3.70 0.01
CA LYS A 141 6.54 -3.87 1.33
C LYS A 141 6.51 -2.57 2.10
N GLY A 142 6.00 -2.64 3.32
CA GLY A 142 6.16 -1.59 4.32
C GLY A 142 7.34 -1.90 5.24
N THR A 143 8.25 -0.97 5.36
CA THR A 143 9.35 -1.06 6.32
C THR A 143 9.42 0.22 7.14
N THR A 144 9.67 0.10 8.44
CA THR A 144 10.01 1.24 9.29
C THR A 144 11.53 1.37 9.39
N SER A 145 12.05 2.58 9.19
CA SER A 145 13.42 2.87 9.50
C SER A 145 13.56 3.11 11.01
N LYS A 146 14.36 2.31 11.69
CA LYS A 146 14.71 2.53 13.11
C LYS A 146 15.56 3.80 13.33
N TYR A 147 15.91 4.54 12.28
CA TYR A 147 16.81 5.68 12.33
C TYR A 147 16.13 7.03 12.59
N ILE A 148 14.80 7.09 12.67
CA ILE A 148 14.09 8.36 12.91
C ILE A 148 14.14 8.80 14.39
N SER A 149 14.57 7.94 15.32
CA SER A 149 14.67 8.26 16.75
C SER A 149 15.91 9.06 17.16
N LYS A 150 16.70 9.59 16.21
CA LYS A 150 17.93 10.35 16.52
C LYS A 150 17.87 11.85 16.22
N PHE A 151 16.70 12.40 15.92
CA PHE A 151 16.51 13.84 15.76
C PHE A 151 15.44 14.37 16.72
N ILE A 152 15.71 14.23 18.00
CA ILE A 152 15.15 15.08 19.05
C ILE A 152 16.31 15.75 19.78
#